data_a4c531144ad776936608ba62cb31aac2
#
_entry.id   a4c531144ad776936608ba62cb31aac2
#
_cell.length_a   1.000
_cell.length_b   1.000
_cell.length_c   1.000
_cell.angle_alpha   90.00
_cell.angle_beta   90.00
_cell.angle_gamma   90.00
#
_symmetry.space_group_name_H-M   'P 1'
#
loop_
_entity.id
_entity.type
_entity.pdbx_description
1 polymer ?
#
loop_
_entity_poly.entity_id
_entity_poly.type
_entity_poly.pdbx_seq_one_letter_code
_entity_poly.pdbx_strand_id
1 'polypeptide(L)'
;MKKFIILALAAVFVLSFTACAKQNGTTAPSVPPKGQPQNALEILEKVWSKYSTDDKFPATGGSEKHMKDNMPGKFDVSDAEALDFELGFPKAQASEIDDAASLMHMLNQNNFSCGVYHVKSSGNAETLAGKIKENILARQWLCGFPEKLVILNVGDYIVSVFGAAELTNTFTEKLSAEYSSAKQLFDVPIA
;
A
#
# COMPACT_ATOMS: atom_id res chain seq x y z
N MET A 1 -48.83 -53.26 -35.76
CA MET A 1 -48.16 -54.45 -35.22
C MET A 1 -47.00 -53.96 -34.36
N LYS A 2 -47.24 -53.92 -33.04
CA LYS A 2 -46.58 -54.71 -31.99
C LYS A 2 -45.07 -54.73 -32.18
N LYS A 3 -44.21 -54.13 -31.27
CA LYS A 3 -43.91 -54.67 -29.93
C LYS A 3 -42.92 -53.77 -29.18
N PHE A 4 -43.17 -53.51 -27.93
CA PHE A 4 -42.44 -53.74 -26.66
C PHE A 4 -41.10 -53.02 -26.44
N ILE A 5 -41.10 -52.03 -25.65
CA ILE A 5 -40.64 -51.74 -24.29
C ILE A 5 -39.66 -52.78 -23.71
N ILE A 6 -38.43 -52.32 -23.38
CA ILE A 6 -37.70 -52.79 -22.20
C ILE A 6 -37.04 -51.63 -21.49
N LEU A 7 -37.47 -51.43 -20.24
CA LEU A 7 -36.96 -50.51 -19.24
C LEU A 7 -35.74 -51.15 -18.58
N ALA A 8 -34.62 -50.46 -18.55
CA ALA A 8 -33.50 -50.87 -17.71
C ALA A 8 -33.18 -49.75 -16.73
N LEU A 9 -33.59 -49.96 -15.50
CA LEU A 9 -33.27 -49.13 -14.32
C LEU A 9 -31.84 -49.43 -13.87
N ALA A 10 -30.93 -48.49 -13.97
CA ALA A 10 -29.62 -48.59 -13.33
C ALA A 10 -29.61 -47.65 -12.12
N ALA A 11 -29.70 -48.24 -10.92
CA ALA A 11 -29.54 -47.56 -9.66
C ALA A 11 -28.06 -47.24 -9.45
N VAL A 12 -27.72 -45.94 -9.42
CA VAL A 12 -26.37 -45.47 -9.01
C VAL A 12 -26.38 -45.21 -7.50
N PHE A 13 -25.73 -46.07 -6.76
CA PHE A 13 -25.42 -45.88 -5.35
C PHE A 13 -24.38 -44.77 -5.18
N VAL A 14 -24.81 -43.62 -4.64
CA VAL A 14 -23.91 -42.56 -4.21
C VAL A 14 -23.45 -42.88 -2.77
N LEU A 15 -22.24 -43.38 -2.63
CA LEU A 15 -21.58 -43.53 -1.34
C LEU A 15 -21.03 -42.16 -0.93
N SER A 16 -21.73 -41.53 0.00
CA SER A 16 -21.26 -40.30 0.69
C SER A 16 -20.18 -40.70 1.70
N PHE A 17 -18.91 -40.49 1.37
CA PHE A 17 -17.82 -40.49 2.35
C PHE A 17 -17.74 -39.13 3.05
N THR A 18 -18.33 -39.04 4.24
CA THR A 18 -18.07 -37.98 5.19
C THR A 18 -16.72 -38.27 5.87
N ALA A 19 -15.65 -37.72 5.32
CA ALA A 19 -14.36 -37.66 6.00
C ALA A 19 -14.29 -36.40 6.84
N CYS A 20 -14.50 -36.51 8.16
CA CYS A 20 -14.10 -35.49 9.12
C CYS A 20 -12.58 -35.48 9.23
N ALA A 21 -11.92 -34.62 8.46
CA ALA A 21 -10.51 -34.29 8.67
C ALA A 21 -10.45 -33.11 9.65
N LYS A 22 -9.88 -33.33 10.84
CA LYS A 22 -9.43 -32.28 11.75
C LYS A 22 -8.38 -31.44 11.01
N GLN A 23 -8.76 -30.26 10.59
CA GLN A 23 -7.86 -29.29 9.97
C GLN A 23 -7.10 -28.57 11.07
N ASN A 24 -5.88 -29.02 11.36
CA ASN A 24 -4.90 -28.18 12.06
C ASN A 24 -4.60 -27.00 11.14
N GLY A 25 -5.04 -25.81 11.57
CA GLY A 25 -4.85 -24.57 10.81
C GLY A 25 -3.38 -24.16 10.75
N THR A 26 -2.69 -24.59 9.71
CA THR A 26 -1.51 -23.87 9.22
C THR A 26 -2.00 -22.99 8.09
N THR A 27 -2.21 -21.71 8.38
CA THR A 27 -2.53 -20.70 7.37
C THR A 27 -1.30 -20.58 6.47
N ALA A 28 -1.32 -21.22 5.31
CA ALA A 28 -0.34 -20.95 4.27
C ALA A 28 -0.50 -19.47 3.86
N PRO A 29 0.61 -18.74 3.66
CA PRO A 29 0.52 -17.36 3.18
C PRO A 29 -0.21 -17.38 1.83
N SER A 30 -1.33 -16.67 1.76
CA SER A 30 -2.07 -16.51 0.52
C SER A 30 -1.22 -15.70 -0.45
N VAL A 31 -0.83 -16.31 -1.57
CA VAL A 31 -0.16 -15.59 -2.65
C VAL A 31 -1.15 -14.56 -3.20
N PRO A 32 -0.80 -13.25 -3.20
CA PRO A 32 -1.70 -12.21 -3.71
C PRO A 32 -2.07 -12.48 -5.17
N PRO A 33 -3.26 -12.08 -5.63
CA PRO A 33 -3.63 -12.14 -7.03
C PRO A 33 -2.61 -11.41 -7.91
N LYS A 34 -2.35 -11.95 -9.11
CA LYS A 34 -1.39 -11.39 -10.05
C LYS A 34 -1.70 -9.91 -10.34
N GLY A 35 -0.77 -9.02 -10.02
CA GLY A 35 -0.93 -7.57 -10.18
C GLY A 35 -1.22 -6.80 -8.89
N GLN A 36 -1.38 -7.48 -7.75
CA GLN A 36 -1.42 -6.81 -6.45
C GLN A 36 -0.03 -6.80 -5.81
N PRO A 37 0.35 -5.72 -5.11
CA PRO A 37 1.62 -5.64 -4.40
C PRO A 37 1.65 -6.65 -3.24
N GLN A 38 2.83 -7.22 -2.97
CA GLN A 38 3.04 -8.20 -1.89
C GLN A 38 3.38 -7.52 -0.56
N ASN A 39 3.95 -6.32 -0.62
CA ASN A 39 4.32 -5.51 0.55
C ASN A 39 4.48 -4.04 0.15
N ALA A 40 4.56 -3.16 1.16
CA ALA A 40 4.67 -1.72 0.97
C ALA A 40 5.95 -1.31 0.19
N LEU A 41 7.07 -1.99 0.46
CA LEU A 41 8.34 -1.71 -0.20
C LEU A 41 8.29 -2.01 -1.70
N GLU A 42 7.64 -3.08 -2.12
CA GLU A 42 7.49 -3.44 -3.53
C GLU A 42 6.80 -2.34 -4.34
N ILE A 43 5.80 -1.67 -3.76
CA ILE A 43 5.12 -0.55 -4.42
C ILE A 43 6.13 0.55 -4.76
N LEU A 44 6.91 0.97 -3.77
CA LEU A 44 7.89 2.04 -3.96
C LEU A 44 9.02 1.63 -4.90
N GLU A 45 9.54 0.40 -4.80
CA GLU A 45 10.61 -0.10 -5.67
C GLU A 45 10.17 -0.14 -7.13
N LYS A 46 8.96 -0.62 -7.41
CA LYS A 46 8.40 -0.63 -8.76
C LYS A 46 8.24 0.78 -9.32
N VAL A 47 7.67 1.70 -8.55
CA VAL A 47 7.51 3.09 -8.98
C VAL A 47 8.88 3.75 -9.18
N TRP A 48 9.82 3.59 -8.23
CA TRP A 48 11.16 4.16 -8.32
C TRP A 48 11.97 3.63 -9.51
N SER A 49 11.73 2.37 -9.90
CA SER A 49 12.35 1.78 -11.11
C SER A 49 11.90 2.42 -12.42
N LYS A 50 10.77 3.14 -12.43
CA LYS A 50 10.25 3.86 -13.60
C LYS A 50 10.83 5.27 -13.77
N TYR A 51 11.60 5.74 -12.79
CA TYR A 51 12.28 7.02 -12.92
C TYR A 51 13.47 6.90 -13.87
N SER A 52 13.55 7.83 -14.83
CA SER A 52 14.76 8.02 -15.63
C SER A 52 15.90 8.54 -14.77
N THR A 53 17.12 8.52 -15.27
CA THR A 53 18.27 9.10 -14.56
C THR A 53 18.05 10.58 -14.27
N ASP A 54 17.42 11.30 -15.19
CA ASP A 54 17.21 12.75 -15.09
C ASP A 54 16.05 13.13 -14.16
N ASP A 55 15.06 12.22 -13.99
CA ASP A 55 13.93 12.42 -13.05
C ASP A 55 14.31 12.09 -11.59
N LYS A 56 15.37 11.33 -11.37
CA LYS A 56 15.77 10.92 -10.02
C LYS A 56 16.34 12.09 -9.23
N PHE A 57 15.85 12.24 -8.02
CA PHE A 57 16.41 13.16 -7.03
C PHE A 57 17.25 12.40 -6.00
N PRO A 58 18.14 13.08 -5.25
CA PRO A 58 18.83 12.47 -4.11
C PRO A 58 17.82 11.97 -3.08
N ALA A 59 17.70 10.65 -2.94
CA ALA A 59 16.68 10.02 -2.14
C ALA A 59 17.26 9.20 -0.99
N THR A 60 16.46 9.03 0.05
CA THR A 60 16.66 8.04 1.11
C THR A 60 15.33 7.35 1.39
N GLY A 61 15.37 6.15 1.91
CA GLY A 61 14.16 5.43 2.30
C GLY A 61 14.40 4.48 3.46
N GLY A 62 13.33 4.15 4.17
CA GLY A 62 13.36 3.29 5.35
C GLY A 62 13.51 4.06 6.66
N SER A 63 13.17 3.42 7.76
CA SER A 63 13.47 3.90 9.10
C SER A 63 14.96 3.78 9.41
N GLU A 64 15.43 4.39 10.52
CA GLU A 64 16.84 4.42 10.92
C GLU A 64 17.56 3.07 10.78
N LYS A 65 16.92 1.97 11.23
CA LYS A 65 17.51 0.62 11.15
C LYS A 65 17.51 0.01 9.75
N HIS A 66 16.73 0.56 8.82
CA HIS A 66 16.50 0.04 7.48
C HIS A 66 16.80 1.06 6.38
N MET A 67 17.55 2.10 6.74
CA MET A 67 17.88 3.20 5.82
C MET A 67 18.61 2.70 4.57
N LYS A 68 18.19 3.21 3.44
CA LYS A 68 18.74 2.95 2.11
C LYS A 68 19.03 4.26 1.39
N ASP A 69 20.23 4.38 0.87
CA ASP A 69 20.61 5.54 0.05
C ASP A 69 20.14 5.38 -1.40
N ASN A 70 19.57 6.42 -1.97
CA ASN A 70 19.10 6.52 -3.34
C ASN A 70 18.04 5.47 -3.74
N MET A 71 17.31 4.92 -2.77
CA MET A 71 16.26 3.93 -3.01
C MET A 71 15.24 3.89 -1.88
N PRO A 72 14.04 3.33 -2.12
CA PRO A 72 13.07 3.08 -1.06
C PRO A 72 13.59 2.12 0.00
N GLY A 73 13.07 2.23 1.21
CA GLY A 73 13.40 1.35 2.32
C GLY A 73 12.19 0.98 3.17
N LYS A 74 12.33 -0.13 3.89
CA LYS A 74 11.31 -0.61 4.83
C LYS A 74 11.21 0.33 6.04
N PHE A 75 9.98 0.62 6.49
CA PHE A 75 9.76 1.48 7.64
C PHE A 75 9.25 0.67 8.84
N ASP A 76 9.78 0.95 10.03
CA ASP A 76 9.41 0.23 11.25
C ASP A 76 8.06 0.72 11.76
N VAL A 77 7.01 -0.11 11.64
CA VAL A 77 5.66 0.22 12.09
C VAL A 77 5.50 0.25 13.62
N SER A 78 6.47 -0.28 14.35
CA SER A 78 6.48 -0.23 15.81
C SER A 78 6.91 1.14 16.37
N ASP A 79 7.56 1.96 15.55
CA ASP A 79 7.98 3.32 15.91
C ASP A 79 6.93 4.35 15.46
N ALA A 80 5.90 4.52 16.29
CA ALA A 80 4.81 5.46 16.02
C ALA A 80 5.28 6.94 16.01
N GLU A 81 6.35 7.27 16.75
CA GLU A 81 6.92 8.60 16.75
C GLU A 81 7.61 8.92 15.41
N ALA A 82 8.42 7.99 14.90
CA ALA A 82 9.06 8.13 13.61
C ALA A 82 8.03 8.15 12.46
N LEU A 83 7.01 7.30 12.51
CA LEU A 83 5.91 7.30 11.52
C LEU A 83 5.26 8.69 11.42
N ASP A 84 4.98 9.31 12.55
CA ASP A 84 4.39 10.66 12.56
C ASP A 84 5.43 11.70 12.13
N PHE A 85 6.58 11.72 12.76
CA PHE A 85 7.58 12.77 12.53
C PHE A 85 8.09 12.79 11.07
N GLU A 86 8.43 11.63 10.50
CA GLU A 86 9.02 11.54 9.18
C GLU A 86 7.97 11.49 8.06
N LEU A 87 6.88 10.75 8.26
CA LEU A 87 5.93 10.45 7.19
C LEU A 87 4.56 11.12 7.36
N GLY A 88 4.34 11.81 8.49
CA GLY A 88 3.04 12.42 8.79
C GLY A 88 1.91 11.40 9.05
N PHE A 89 2.27 10.15 9.36
CA PHE A 89 1.30 9.14 9.73
C PHE A 89 0.89 9.32 11.20
N PRO A 90 -0.40 9.46 11.52
CA PRO A 90 -0.82 9.81 12.88
C PRO A 90 -0.53 8.67 13.88
N LYS A 91 0.19 8.97 14.97
CA LYS A 91 0.61 8.02 16.03
C LYS A 91 -0.51 7.13 16.55
N ALA A 92 -1.69 7.71 16.78
CA ALA A 92 -2.84 7.01 17.32
C ALA A 92 -3.36 5.89 16.41
N GLN A 93 -3.00 5.91 15.12
CA GLN A 93 -3.39 4.93 14.11
C GLN A 93 -2.30 3.90 13.79
N ALA A 94 -1.13 3.95 14.44
CA ALA A 94 -0.03 3.02 14.16
C ALA A 94 -0.43 1.54 14.30
N SER A 95 -1.38 1.22 15.18
CA SER A 95 -1.92 -0.14 15.33
C SER A 95 -2.82 -0.60 14.17
N GLU A 96 -3.25 0.31 13.28
CA GLU A 96 -4.11 -0.02 12.14
C GLU A 96 -3.32 -0.58 10.93
N ILE A 97 -1.97 -0.47 10.97
CA ILE A 97 -1.07 -0.95 9.92
C ILE A 97 -0.13 -2.05 10.44
N ASP A 98 0.43 -2.87 9.55
CA ASP A 98 1.37 -3.95 9.89
C ASP A 98 2.58 -4.02 8.96
N ASP A 99 2.61 -3.23 7.89
CA ASP A 99 3.77 -3.06 7.02
C ASP A 99 3.82 -1.62 6.52
N ALA A 100 5.04 -1.08 6.39
CA ALA A 100 5.27 0.24 5.84
C ALA A 100 6.63 0.33 5.12
N ALA A 101 6.70 1.29 4.19
CA ALA A 101 7.92 1.67 3.49
C ALA A 101 7.93 3.17 3.20
N SER A 102 9.11 3.73 3.01
CA SER A 102 9.26 5.15 2.68
C SER A 102 10.26 5.42 1.56
N LEU A 103 10.05 6.57 0.92
CA LEU A 103 11.00 7.22 0.02
C LEU A 103 10.93 8.73 0.27
N MET A 104 12.05 9.35 0.58
CA MET A 104 12.12 10.76 0.95
C MET A 104 13.26 11.46 0.23
N HIS A 105 13.17 12.78 0.05
CA HIS A 105 14.27 13.58 -0.45
C HIS A 105 15.34 13.70 0.62
N MET A 106 16.58 13.26 0.31
CA MET A 106 17.68 13.16 1.26
C MET A 106 18.06 14.49 1.91
N LEU A 107 18.02 15.60 1.16
CA LEU A 107 18.46 16.91 1.63
C LEU A 107 17.35 17.69 2.33
N ASN A 108 16.10 17.47 1.97
CA ASN A 108 14.95 18.15 2.55
C ASN A 108 13.68 17.30 2.39
N GLN A 109 13.25 16.67 3.46
CA GLN A 109 12.04 15.83 3.47
C GLN A 109 10.77 16.59 3.08
N ASN A 110 10.70 17.92 3.34
CA ASN A 110 9.57 18.73 2.94
C ASN A 110 9.48 18.91 1.40
N ASN A 111 10.57 18.64 0.68
CA ASN A 111 10.58 18.64 -0.78
C ASN A 111 9.90 17.40 -1.37
N PHE A 112 10.04 16.25 -0.71
CA PHE A 112 9.35 15.03 -1.07
C PHE A 112 9.42 14.02 0.09
N SER A 113 8.27 13.59 0.54
CA SER A 113 8.11 12.45 1.47
C SER A 113 6.98 11.58 1.00
N CYS A 114 7.26 10.30 0.84
CA CYS A 114 6.28 9.28 0.49
C CYS A 114 6.31 8.14 1.51
N GLY A 115 5.15 7.85 2.10
CA GLY A 115 4.91 6.69 2.93
C GLY A 115 3.90 5.75 2.27
N VAL A 116 4.17 4.46 2.31
CA VAL A 116 3.24 3.40 1.89
C VAL A 116 2.93 2.53 3.10
N TYR A 117 1.65 2.25 3.33
CA TYR A 117 1.18 1.57 4.54
C TYR A 117 0.20 0.46 4.16
N HIS A 118 0.45 -0.77 4.62
CA HIS A 118 -0.51 -1.86 4.55
C HIS A 118 -1.53 -1.75 5.68
N VAL A 119 -2.81 -1.69 5.32
CA VAL A 119 -3.93 -1.52 6.26
C VAL A 119 -4.48 -2.89 6.65
N LYS A 120 -4.45 -3.22 7.95
CA LYS A 120 -4.94 -4.51 8.48
C LYS A 120 -6.40 -4.81 8.14
N SER A 121 -7.20 -3.76 7.95
CA SER A 121 -8.61 -3.86 7.58
C SER A 121 -8.90 -2.89 6.44
N SER A 122 -8.98 -3.41 5.22
CA SER A 122 -9.19 -2.62 4.00
C SER A 122 -10.46 -1.76 4.02
N GLY A 123 -11.48 -2.16 4.78
CA GLY A 123 -12.70 -1.36 4.98
C GLY A 123 -12.48 -0.01 5.67
N ASN A 124 -11.32 0.20 6.30
CA ASN A 124 -10.98 1.43 7.01
C ASN A 124 -10.04 2.35 6.21
N ALA A 125 -9.62 1.95 5.00
CA ALA A 125 -8.60 2.67 4.23
C ALA A 125 -8.96 4.13 3.97
N GLU A 126 -10.18 4.46 3.56
CA GLU A 126 -10.59 5.84 3.31
C GLU A 126 -10.63 6.68 4.60
N THR A 127 -11.08 6.10 5.71
CA THR A 127 -11.09 6.77 7.02
C THR A 127 -9.66 7.06 7.50
N LEU A 128 -8.77 6.08 7.38
CA LEU A 128 -7.36 6.23 7.76
C LEU A 128 -6.65 7.26 6.86
N ALA A 129 -6.90 7.24 5.55
CA ALA A 129 -6.40 8.25 4.62
C ALA A 129 -6.85 9.67 5.01
N GLY A 130 -8.10 9.84 5.46
CA GLY A 130 -8.61 11.09 6.01
C GLY A 130 -7.82 11.58 7.23
N LYS A 131 -7.52 10.68 8.17
CA LYS A 131 -6.72 10.99 9.37
C LYS A 131 -5.26 11.35 9.02
N ILE A 132 -4.65 10.65 8.05
CA ILE A 132 -3.32 10.99 7.54
C ILE A 132 -3.32 12.39 6.94
N LYS A 133 -4.32 12.70 6.09
CA LYS A 133 -4.46 14.04 5.52
C LYS A 133 -4.56 15.11 6.60
N GLU A 134 -5.44 14.93 7.58
CA GLU A 134 -5.62 15.89 8.67
C GLU A 134 -4.34 16.10 9.47
N ASN A 135 -3.61 15.02 9.76
CA ASN A 135 -2.36 15.08 10.50
C ASN A 135 -1.28 15.86 9.73
N ILE A 136 -1.13 15.62 8.43
CA ILE A 136 -0.17 16.33 7.57
C ILE A 136 -0.54 17.81 7.45
N LEU A 137 -1.80 18.14 7.21
CA LEU A 137 -2.26 19.53 7.05
C LEU A 137 -2.18 20.33 8.36
N ALA A 138 -2.25 19.68 9.51
CA ALA A 138 -2.11 20.35 10.82
C ALA A 138 -0.65 20.62 11.23
N ARG A 139 0.34 20.13 10.46
CA ARG A 139 1.78 20.27 10.82
C ARG A 139 2.24 21.72 10.68
N GLN A 140 3.14 22.12 11.59
CA GLN A 140 3.88 23.37 11.46
C GLN A 140 5.18 23.10 10.71
N TRP A 141 5.32 23.68 9.54
CA TRP A 141 6.49 23.52 8.67
C TRP A 141 7.54 24.58 9.02
N LEU A 142 8.77 24.16 9.38
CA LEU A 142 9.82 25.08 9.86
C LEU A 142 10.91 25.36 8.82
N CYS A 143 11.21 24.41 7.92
CA CYS A 143 12.33 24.51 6.98
C CYS A 143 11.88 24.18 5.55
N GLY A 144 11.13 25.09 4.94
CA GLY A 144 10.49 24.87 3.64
C GLY A 144 9.06 24.35 3.82
N PHE A 145 8.23 24.70 2.84
CA PHE A 145 6.81 24.32 2.83
C PHE A 145 6.57 23.36 1.69
N PRO A 146 6.04 22.17 1.95
CA PRO A 146 5.54 21.31 0.89
C PRO A 146 4.34 22.00 0.21
N GLU A 147 4.24 21.87 -1.11
CA GLU A 147 3.22 22.56 -1.89
C GLU A 147 1.91 21.78 -1.92
N LYS A 148 1.98 20.44 -1.91
CA LYS A 148 0.78 19.61 -2.01
C LYS A 148 0.93 18.26 -1.31
N LEU A 149 -0.23 17.68 -1.02
CA LEU A 149 -0.41 16.32 -0.53
C LEU A 149 -1.31 15.55 -1.49
N VAL A 150 -0.87 14.37 -1.89
CA VAL A 150 -1.69 13.39 -2.62
C VAL A 150 -1.76 12.09 -1.81
N ILE A 151 -2.94 11.54 -1.67
CA ILE A 151 -3.15 10.22 -1.04
C ILE A 151 -3.90 9.32 -2.01
N LEU A 152 -3.34 8.14 -2.25
CA LEU A 152 -3.93 7.12 -3.11
C LEU A 152 -4.16 5.82 -2.32
N ASN A 153 -5.10 5.02 -2.82
CA ASN A 153 -5.30 3.65 -2.37
C ASN A 153 -4.89 2.69 -3.48
N VAL A 154 -4.09 1.67 -3.14
CA VAL A 154 -3.66 0.59 -4.04
C VAL A 154 -3.97 -0.75 -3.36
N GLY A 155 -5.13 -1.32 -3.63
CA GLY A 155 -5.60 -2.51 -2.92
C GLY A 155 -5.74 -2.25 -1.43
N ASP A 156 -5.02 -3.02 -0.61
CA ASP A 156 -5.00 -2.86 0.86
C ASP A 156 -3.93 -1.88 1.36
N TYR A 157 -3.33 -1.09 0.44
CA TYR A 157 -2.29 -0.11 0.77
C TYR A 157 -2.79 1.31 0.60
N ILE A 158 -2.37 2.18 1.53
CA ILE A 158 -2.45 3.63 1.39
C ILE A 158 -1.07 4.14 1.00
N VAL A 159 -1.02 5.00 -0.01
CA VAL A 159 0.18 5.73 -0.44
C VAL A 159 -0.06 7.20 -0.16
N SER A 160 0.71 7.78 0.75
CA SER A 160 0.67 9.20 1.08
C SER A 160 1.94 9.86 0.60
N VAL A 161 1.83 10.89 -0.24
CA VAL A 161 2.98 11.65 -0.75
C VAL A 161 2.74 13.14 -0.62
N PHE A 162 3.70 13.85 -0.05
CA PHE A 162 3.68 15.31 0.05
C PHE A 162 5.04 15.91 -0.32
N GLY A 163 5.04 17.15 -0.79
CA GLY A 163 6.26 17.86 -1.17
C GLY A 163 6.02 18.88 -2.26
N ALA A 164 7.07 19.18 -3.03
CA ALA A 164 6.99 20.00 -4.23
C ALA A 164 6.05 19.40 -5.26
N ALA A 165 5.22 20.22 -5.89
CA ALA A 165 4.19 19.77 -6.81
C ALA A 165 4.76 18.94 -7.98
N GLU A 166 5.91 19.33 -8.52
CA GLU A 166 6.56 18.61 -9.62
C GLU A 166 6.93 17.17 -9.22
N LEU A 167 7.55 16.98 -8.05
CA LEU A 167 7.99 15.67 -7.56
C LEU A 167 6.81 14.79 -7.19
N THR A 168 5.80 15.35 -6.51
CA THR A 168 4.59 14.61 -6.14
C THR A 168 3.78 14.21 -7.37
N ASN A 169 3.63 15.07 -8.38
CA ASN A 169 2.94 14.74 -9.63
C ASN A 169 3.66 13.63 -10.39
N THR A 170 4.99 13.76 -10.58
CA THR A 170 5.79 12.73 -11.26
C THR A 170 5.65 11.37 -10.57
N PHE A 171 5.68 11.33 -9.24
CA PHE A 171 5.49 10.09 -8.47
C PHE A 171 4.10 9.50 -8.68
N THR A 172 3.05 10.32 -8.56
CA THR A 172 1.65 9.84 -8.67
C THR A 172 1.31 9.37 -10.08
N GLU A 173 1.85 10.01 -11.12
CA GLU A 173 1.72 9.57 -12.51
C GLU A 173 2.36 8.19 -12.71
N LYS A 174 3.61 7.99 -12.24
CA LYS A 174 4.31 6.71 -12.35
C LYS A 174 3.62 5.61 -11.53
N LEU A 175 3.10 5.94 -10.34
CA LEU A 175 2.33 5.01 -9.52
C LEU A 175 1.04 4.56 -10.23
N SER A 176 0.29 5.51 -10.77
CA SER A 176 -0.98 5.23 -11.47
C SER A 176 -0.75 4.45 -12.77
N ALA A 177 0.39 4.66 -13.45
CA ALA A 177 0.78 3.89 -14.63
C ALA A 177 1.18 2.44 -14.27
N GLU A 178 1.82 2.22 -13.11
CA GLU A 178 2.21 0.87 -12.65
C GLU A 178 1.01 0.11 -12.06
N TYR A 179 0.14 0.81 -11.32
CA TYR A 179 -1.01 0.24 -10.65
C TYR A 179 -2.30 0.85 -11.20
N SER A 180 -2.86 0.26 -12.26
CA SER A 180 -4.10 0.75 -12.88
C SER A 180 -5.34 0.72 -11.96
N SER A 181 -5.27 0.00 -10.86
CA SER A 181 -6.29 -0.03 -9.79
C SER A 181 -6.09 1.07 -8.74
N ALA A 182 -5.04 1.88 -8.85
CA ALA A 182 -4.80 2.99 -7.93
C ALA A 182 -5.96 3.98 -7.98
N LYS A 183 -6.52 4.30 -6.81
CA LYS A 183 -7.61 5.27 -6.65
C LYS A 183 -7.08 6.48 -5.89
N GLN A 184 -7.10 7.66 -6.51
CA GLN A 184 -6.77 8.89 -5.82
C GLN A 184 -7.90 9.25 -4.85
N LEU A 185 -7.57 9.36 -3.56
CA LEU A 185 -8.50 9.72 -2.50
C LEU A 185 -8.46 11.22 -2.20
N PHE A 186 -7.25 11.78 -2.17
CA PHE A 186 -7.03 13.21 -1.93
C PHE A 186 -5.94 13.76 -2.83
N ASP A 187 -6.11 15.00 -3.27
CA ASP A 187 -5.11 15.84 -3.94
C ASP A 187 -5.40 17.27 -3.50
N VAL A 188 -4.61 17.77 -2.55
CA VAL A 188 -4.89 19.05 -1.88
C VAL A 188 -3.62 19.86 -1.72
N PRO A 189 -3.70 21.21 -1.81
CA PRO A 189 -2.58 22.06 -1.48
C PRO A 189 -2.29 22.00 0.04
N ILE A 190 -1.01 22.20 0.40
CA ILE A 190 -0.59 22.48 1.77
C ILE A 190 -0.36 23.99 1.83
N ALA A 191 -1.12 24.67 2.68
CA ALA A 191 -1.08 26.11 2.84
C ALA A 191 -0.21 26.54 4.03
#